data_b94b8932a9a81db9c4b0ab312ddf93b2
#
_entry.id   b94b8932a9a81db9c4b0ab312ddf93b2
#
_cell.length_a   1.000
_cell.length_b   1.000
_cell.length_c   1.000
_cell.angle_alpha   90.00
_cell.angle_beta   90.00
_cell.angle_gamma   90.00
#
_symmetry.space_group_name_H-M   'P 1'
#
loop_
_entity.id
_entity.type
_entity.pdbx_description
1 polymer ?
#
loop_
_entity_poly.entity_id
_entity_poly.type
_entity_poly.pdbx_seq_one_letter_code
_entity_poly.pdbx_strand_id
1 'polypeptide(L)'
;RLYPYLMLWYQRSHQRGIDHRTQVGPGATYVLVRKDAQLLKLSTTATYETSTFRSATYKERPDLTDPSIETWRLTGRLYGEHRIMEGLMRLQFEAWVQPSLTDADNLRAHVEAALSIPLKKGIAMRQAVNWSYESVVQQRNTYEDLLWTFGVSYEGRSKAH
;
A
#
# COMPACT_ATOMS: atom_id res chain seq x y z
N ARG A 1 17.59 6.21 13.65
CA ARG A 1 16.82 5.06 13.09
C ARG A 1 15.31 5.26 13.14
N LEU A 2 14.80 6.25 13.87
CA LEU A 2 13.38 6.62 13.95
C LEU A 2 13.14 7.90 13.13
N TYR A 3 12.13 7.87 12.27
CA TYR A 3 11.76 8.99 11.39
C TYR A 3 10.28 9.28 11.56
N PRO A 4 9.89 10.35 12.27
CA PRO A 4 8.50 10.79 12.32
C PRO A 4 8.10 11.42 10.99
N TYR A 5 6.82 11.31 10.63
CA TYR A 5 6.24 11.94 9.44
C TYR A 5 4.77 12.28 9.65
N LEU A 6 4.26 13.15 8.81
CA LEU A 6 2.84 13.40 8.64
C LEU A 6 2.41 12.78 7.30
N MET A 7 1.34 12.00 7.32
CA MET A 7 0.73 11.43 6.13
C MET A 7 -0.48 12.26 5.71
N LEU A 8 -0.54 12.59 4.44
CA LEU A 8 -1.74 13.05 3.75
C LEU A 8 -1.90 12.18 2.51
N TRP A 9 -3.06 11.55 2.37
CA TRP A 9 -3.33 10.68 1.25
C TRP A 9 -4.74 10.90 0.72
N TYR A 10 -4.87 10.89 -0.60
CA TYR A 10 -6.12 11.05 -1.32
C TYR A 10 -6.28 9.96 -2.36
N GLN A 11 -7.48 9.40 -2.45
CA GLN A 11 -7.85 8.39 -3.45
C GLN A 11 -9.20 8.70 -4.08
N ARG A 12 -9.29 8.40 -5.37
CA ARG A 12 -10.54 8.27 -6.11
C ARG A 12 -10.48 6.98 -6.93
N SER A 13 -11.52 6.15 -6.89
CA SER A 13 -11.55 4.88 -7.62
C SER A 13 -12.92 4.58 -8.16
N HIS A 14 -13.06 4.67 -9.47
CA HIS A 14 -14.31 4.33 -10.16
C HIS A 14 -14.61 2.84 -10.04
N GLN A 15 -13.60 1.99 -10.12
CA GLN A 15 -13.75 0.54 -10.02
C GLN A 15 -14.26 0.11 -8.65
N ARG A 16 -13.76 0.72 -7.57
CA ARG A 16 -14.18 0.42 -6.20
C ARG A 16 -15.39 1.22 -5.73
N GLY A 17 -15.95 2.08 -6.60
CA GLY A 17 -17.08 2.94 -6.26
C GLY A 17 -16.76 4.01 -5.22
N ILE A 18 -15.48 4.34 -5.04
CA ILE A 18 -15.00 5.38 -4.13
C ILE A 18 -15.00 6.70 -4.90
N ASP A 19 -15.83 7.64 -4.46
CA ASP A 19 -15.87 8.97 -5.06
C ASP A 19 -14.70 9.82 -4.58
N HIS A 20 -14.49 9.84 -3.27
CA HIS A 20 -13.27 10.37 -2.67
C HIS A 20 -12.99 9.71 -1.32
N ARG A 21 -11.70 9.61 -1.00
CA ARG A 21 -11.20 9.12 0.28
C ARG A 21 -9.98 9.92 0.64
N THR A 22 -9.97 10.46 1.84
CA THR A 22 -8.85 11.25 2.37
C THR A 22 -8.41 10.66 3.70
N GLN A 23 -7.11 10.56 3.89
CA GLN A 23 -6.52 10.16 5.16
C GLN A 23 -5.47 11.19 5.57
N VAL A 24 -5.46 11.55 6.84
CA VAL A 24 -4.46 12.45 7.43
C VAL A 24 -4.09 11.97 8.82
N GLY A 25 -2.82 12.02 9.14
CA GLY A 25 -2.37 11.69 10.48
C GLY A 25 -0.87 11.50 10.64
N PRO A 26 -0.38 11.47 11.89
CA PRO A 26 1.03 11.26 12.20
C PRO A 26 1.41 9.79 12.07
N GLY A 27 2.70 9.60 11.76
CA GLY A 27 3.31 8.29 11.72
C GLY A 27 4.78 8.32 12.08
N ALA A 28 5.34 7.15 12.26
CA ALA A 28 6.77 6.98 12.49
C ALA A 28 7.28 5.72 11.76
N THR A 29 8.46 5.83 11.19
CA THR A 29 9.18 4.72 10.57
C THR A 29 10.41 4.39 11.39
N TYR A 30 10.57 3.13 11.74
CA TYR A 30 11.77 2.60 12.38
C TYR A 30 12.54 1.72 11.40
N VAL A 31 13.84 2.01 11.22
CA VAL A 31 14.73 1.20 10.38
C VAL A 31 15.25 0.04 11.20
N LEU A 32 14.73 -1.16 10.92
CA LEU A 32 15.13 -2.41 11.59
C LEU A 32 16.52 -2.89 11.13
N VAL A 33 16.71 -2.92 9.80
CA VAL A 33 17.96 -3.34 9.17
C VAL A 33 18.37 -2.32 8.12
N ARG A 34 19.63 -1.94 8.13
CA ARG A 34 20.26 -1.12 7.09
C ARG A 34 21.68 -1.64 6.85
N LYS A 35 21.85 -2.41 5.80
CA LYS A 35 23.11 -2.95 5.29
C LYS A 35 23.16 -2.70 3.78
N ASP A 36 24.33 -2.81 3.17
CA ASP A 36 24.53 -2.54 1.74
C ASP A 36 23.57 -3.34 0.83
N ALA A 37 23.29 -4.60 1.20
CA ALA A 37 22.41 -5.49 0.45
C ALA A 37 21.00 -5.60 1.04
N GLN A 38 20.69 -4.99 2.18
CA GLN A 38 19.44 -5.21 2.90
C GLN A 38 18.92 -3.94 3.55
N LEU A 39 17.64 -3.64 3.32
CA LEU A 39 16.90 -2.61 4.01
C LEU A 39 15.59 -3.21 4.53
N LEU A 40 15.31 -3.02 5.81
CA LEU A 40 14.03 -3.40 6.41
C LEU A 40 13.53 -2.26 7.28
N LYS A 41 12.29 -1.86 7.07
CA LYS A 41 11.63 -0.77 7.78
C LYS A 41 10.29 -1.23 8.30
N LEU A 42 9.96 -0.81 9.50
CA LEU A 42 8.64 -0.92 10.08
C LEU A 42 8.07 0.48 10.28
N SER A 43 6.85 0.72 9.82
CA SER A 43 6.17 1.98 10.02
C SER A 43 4.84 1.76 10.73
N THR A 44 4.46 2.73 11.54
CA THR A 44 3.11 2.80 12.09
C THR A 44 2.54 4.20 11.84
N THR A 45 1.24 4.27 11.53
CA THR A 45 0.56 5.53 11.25
C THR A 45 -0.83 5.48 11.86
N ALA A 46 -1.18 6.51 12.61
CA ALA A 46 -2.56 6.72 13.08
C ALA A 46 -3.19 7.79 12.19
N THR A 47 -4.28 7.48 11.51
CA THR A 47 -4.95 8.39 10.57
C THR A 47 -6.41 8.54 10.87
N TYR A 48 -6.91 9.75 10.66
CA TYR A 48 -8.32 10.01 10.46
C TYR A 48 -8.65 9.90 8.99
N GLU A 49 -9.67 9.11 8.68
CA GLU A 49 -10.11 8.85 7.31
C GLU A 49 -11.55 9.30 7.12
N THR A 50 -11.79 9.98 6.01
CA THR A 50 -13.13 10.24 5.47
C THR A 50 -13.22 9.59 4.10
N SER A 51 -14.20 8.71 3.90
CA SER A 51 -14.46 8.03 2.64
C SER A 51 -15.89 8.27 2.20
N THR A 52 -16.10 8.70 0.97
CA THR A 52 -17.43 8.84 0.36
C THR A 52 -17.52 7.87 -0.82
N PHE A 53 -18.53 7.03 -0.77
CA PHE A 53 -18.84 6.06 -1.81
C PHE A 53 -20.00 6.57 -2.68
N ARG A 54 -20.10 6.07 -3.90
CA ARG A 54 -21.16 6.44 -4.86
C ARG A 54 -22.55 5.95 -4.46
N SER A 55 -22.59 4.90 -3.64
CA SER A 55 -23.82 4.27 -3.16
C SER A 55 -23.63 3.85 -1.72
N ALA A 56 -24.69 3.92 -0.92
CA ALA A 56 -24.74 3.38 0.42
C ALA A 56 -25.04 1.86 0.47
N THR A 57 -24.87 1.15 -0.64
CA THR A 57 -25.13 -0.29 -0.70
C THR A 57 -23.83 -1.06 -0.62
N TYR A 58 -23.56 -1.57 0.57
CA TYR A 58 -22.34 -2.34 0.87
C TYR A 58 -22.62 -3.84 0.88
N LYS A 59 -21.61 -4.62 0.50
CA LYS A 59 -21.70 -6.07 0.45
C LYS A 59 -21.63 -6.63 1.87
N GLU A 60 -22.66 -7.42 2.23
CA GLU A 60 -22.78 -8.08 3.54
C GLU A 60 -22.69 -7.14 4.77
N ARG A 61 -22.94 -5.83 4.55
CA ARG A 61 -22.94 -4.80 5.60
C ARG A 61 -24.24 -3.97 5.55
N PRO A 62 -25.40 -4.59 5.89
CA PRO A 62 -26.69 -3.88 5.90
C PRO A 62 -26.80 -2.80 7.00
N ASP A 63 -25.89 -2.84 7.96
CA ASP A 63 -25.75 -1.84 9.05
C ASP A 63 -25.21 -0.50 8.52
N LEU A 64 -24.48 -0.49 7.40
CA LEU A 64 -23.96 0.73 6.77
C LEU A 64 -24.97 1.29 5.79
N THR A 65 -25.64 2.34 6.19
CA THR A 65 -26.70 3.01 5.38
C THR A 65 -26.28 4.38 4.85
N ASP A 66 -25.12 4.89 5.25
CA ASP A 66 -24.56 6.16 4.81
C ASP A 66 -23.47 5.93 3.73
N PRO A 67 -23.48 6.67 2.61
CA PRO A 67 -22.38 6.61 1.65
C PRO A 67 -21.08 7.21 2.19
N SER A 68 -21.12 7.98 3.28
CA SER A 68 -19.96 8.55 3.95
C SER A 68 -19.56 7.73 5.17
N ILE A 69 -18.30 7.34 5.21
CA ILE A 69 -17.70 6.61 6.34
C ILE A 69 -16.53 7.42 6.89
N GLU A 70 -16.62 7.76 8.17
CA GLU A 70 -15.55 8.39 8.92
C GLU A 70 -14.99 7.42 9.95
N THR A 71 -13.66 7.29 10.02
CA THR A 71 -13.04 6.35 10.94
C THR A 71 -11.61 6.73 11.29
N TRP A 72 -11.19 6.37 12.50
CA TRP A 72 -9.78 6.32 12.86
C TRP A 72 -9.18 4.98 12.46
N ARG A 73 -7.97 5.01 11.90
CA ARG A 73 -7.23 3.82 11.47
C ARG A 73 -5.84 3.79 12.08
N LEU A 74 -5.40 2.59 12.39
CA LEU A 74 -4.02 2.32 12.72
C LEU A 74 -3.41 1.47 11.60
N THR A 75 -2.36 1.95 10.97
CA THR A 75 -1.65 1.22 9.93
C THR A 75 -0.34 0.67 10.47
N GLY A 76 -0.14 -0.62 10.34
CA GLY A 76 1.17 -1.27 10.46
C GLY A 76 1.70 -1.60 9.08
N ARG A 77 2.92 -1.15 8.73
CA ARG A 77 3.52 -1.34 7.41
C ARG A 77 4.94 -1.86 7.54
N LEU A 78 5.23 -2.97 6.90
CA LEU A 78 6.55 -3.53 6.73
C LEU A 78 7.02 -3.31 5.29
N TYR A 79 8.19 -2.73 5.12
CA TYR A 79 8.84 -2.53 3.84
C TYR A 79 10.23 -3.16 3.87
N GLY A 80 10.58 -3.90 2.82
CA GLY A 80 11.91 -4.48 2.67
C GLY A 80 12.47 -4.36 1.26
N GLU A 81 13.78 -4.24 1.19
CA GLU A 81 14.57 -4.36 -0.03
C GLU A 81 15.74 -5.28 0.23
N HIS A 82 15.96 -6.24 -0.66
CA HIS A 82 17.06 -7.18 -0.58
C HIS A 82 17.72 -7.36 -1.94
N ARG A 83 19.04 -7.19 -1.97
CA ARG A 83 19.86 -7.49 -3.15
C ARG A 83 20.34 -8.93 -3.03
N ILE A 84 20.00 -9.73 -4.02
CA ILE A 84 20.27 -11.17 -4.07
C ILE A 84 21.36 -11.42 -5.11
N MET A 85 22.16 -12.47 -4.94
CA MET A 85 23.23 -12.88 -5.86
C MET A 85 24.18 -11.70 -6.20
N GLU A 86 24.80 -11.12 -5.16
CA GLU A 86 25.75 -10.01 -5.32
C GLU A 86 25.20 -8.78 -6.07
N GLY A 87 23.88 -8.59 -6.00
CA GLY A 87 23.19 -7.46 -6.66
C GLY A 87 22.66 -7.77 -8.07
N LEU A 88 22.76 -9.02 -8.52
CA LEU A 88 22.19 -9.46 -9.80
C LEU A 88 20.66 -9.36 -9.82
N MET A 89 20.03 -9.45 -8.66
CA MET A 89 18.58 -9.31 -8.50
C MET A 89 18.28 -8.42 -7.32
N ARG A 90 17.17 -7.67 -7.41
CA ARG A 90 16.61 -6.85 -6.33
C ARG A 90 15.19 -7.32 -6.03
N LEU A 91 14.99 -7.82 -4.83
CA LEU A 91 13.66 -8.09 -4.28
C LEU A 91 13.22 -6.89 -3.45
N GLN A 92 12.05 -6.36 -3.76
CA GLN A 92 11.35 -5.35 -2.96
C GLN A 92 10.03 -5.92 -2.52
N PHE A 93 9.66 -5.69 -1.27
CA PHE A 93 8.34 -6.09 -0.78
C PHE A 93 7.79 -5.05 0.18
N GLU A 94 6.49 -4.98 0.19
CA GLU A 94 5.72 -4.16 1.10
C GLU A 94 4.49 -4.95 1.56
N ALA A 95 4.21 -4.90 2.85
CA ALA A 95 2.97 -5.41 3.40
C ALA A 95 2.45 -4.42 4.43
N TRP A 96 1.15 -4.15 4.40
CA TRP A 96 0.51 -3.36 5.43
C TRP A 96 -0.88 -3.89 5.76
N VAL A 97 -1.27 -3.64 7.00
CA VAL A 97 -2.59 -3.90 7.53
C VAL A 97 -3.12 -2.62 8.18
N GLN A 98 -4.38 -2.33 7.94
CA GLN A 98 -5.03 -1.08 8.35
C GLN A 98 -6.43 -1.37 8.91
N PRO A 99 -6.55 -1.83 10.17
CA PRO A 99 -7.83 -1.91 10.84
C PRO A 99 -8.41 -0.52 11.12
N SER A 100 -9.74 -0.44 11.13
CA SER A 100 -10.45 0.67 11.74
C SER A 100 -10.44 0.51 13.27
N LEU A 101 -10.34 1.62 13.99
CA LEU A 101 -10.43 1.65 15.46
C LEU A 101 -11.86 1.86 15.95
N THR A 102 -12.77 2.21 15.05
CA THR A 102 -14.19 2.48 15.35
C THR A 102 -15.13 1.38 14.87
N ASP A 103 -14.66 0.51 13.96
CA ASP A 103 -15.45 -0.56 13.36
C ASP A 103 -14.54 -1.77 13.11
N ALA A 104 -14.65 -2.79 13.95
CA ALA A 104 -13.78 -3.98 13.92
C ALA A 104 -13.86 -4.77 12.60
N ASP A 105 -14.99 -4.70 11.91
CA ASP A 105 -15.22 -5.38 10.64
C ASP A 105 -14.68 -4.59 9.44
N ASN A 106 -14.16 -3.38 9.68
CA ASN A 106 -13.61 -2.52 8.64
C ASN A 106 -12.07 -2.63 8.62
N LEU A 107 -11.59 -3.60 7.87
CA LEU A 107 -10.17 -3.95 7.72
C LEU A 107 -9.70 -3.77 6.28
N ARG A 108 -8.49 -3.30 6.11
CA ARG A 108 -7.75 -3.34 4.83
C ARG A 108 -6.40 -3.99 5.02
N ALA A 109 -5.96 -4.68 3.98
CA ALA A 109 -4.63 -5.25 3.92
C ALA A 109 -4.08 -5.15 2.49
N HIS A 110 -2.76 -5.14 2.39
CA HIS A 110 -2.08 -5.05 1.11
C HIS A 110 -0.73 -5.75 1.20
N VAL A 111 -0.37 -6.45 0.14
CA VAL A 111 0.95 -7.04 -0.03
C VAL A 111 1.41 -6.80 -1.46
N GLU A 112 2.59 -6.26 -1.60
CA GLU A 112 3.30 -6.15 -2.87
C GLU A 112 4.66 -6.81 -2.77
N ALA A 113 5.03 -7.59 -3.78
CA ALA A 113 6.38 -8.11 -3.95
C ALA A 113 6.83 -7.90 -5.40
N ALA A 114 8.03 -7.38 -5.60
CA ALA A 114 8.60 -7.12 -6.90
C ALA A 114 10.04 -7.63 -6.99
N LEU A 115 10.31 -8.43 -8.02
CA LEU A 115 11.64 -8.89 -8.39
C LEU A 115 12.12 -8.10 -9.62
N SER A 116 13.27 -7.47 -9.50
CA SER A 116 13.93 -6.76 -10.60
C SER A 116 15.27 -7.40 -10.90
N ILE A 117 15.50 -7.66 -12.18
CA ILE A 117 16.77 -8.21 -12.72
C ILE A 117 17.38 -7.14 -13.61
N PRO A 118 18.42 -6.42 -13.15
CA PRO A 118 19.10 -5.44 -13.97
C PRO A 118 19.82 -6.15 -15.14
N LEU A 119 19.60 -5.65 -16.35
CA LEU A 119 20.22 -6.16 -17.56
C LEU A 119 21.46 -5.34 -17.91
N LYS A 120 21.31 -4.29 -18.70
CA LYS A 120 22.41 -3.39 -19.09
C LYS A 120 21.89 -1.96 -19.30
N LYS A 121 22.74 -0.97 -19.10
CA LYS A 121 22.45 0.45 -19.43
C LYS A 121 21.18 1.02 -18.75
N GLY A 122 20.92 0.64 -17.50
CA GLY A 122 19.76 1.13 -16.78
C GLY A 122 18.45 0.42 -17.12
N ILE A 123 18.47 -0.62 -17.94
CA ILE A 123 17.31 -1.46 -18.26
C ILE A 123 17.25 -2.61 -17.26
N ALA A 124 16.05 -2.90 -16.73
CA ALA A 124 15.80 -4.06 -15.88
C ALA A 124 14.48 -4.75 -16.28
N MET A 125 14.44 -6.06 -16.18
CA MET A 125 13.20 -6.82 -16.17
C MET A 125 12.59 -6.72 -14.78
N ARG A 126 11.29 -6.46 -14.70
CA ARG A 126 10.55 -6.39 -13.43
C ARG A 126 9.33 -7.29 -13.49
N GLN A 127 9.18 -8.09 -12.45
CA GLN A 127 7.99 -8.87 -12.18
C GLN A 127 7.45 -8.41 -10.82
N ALA A 128 6.14 -8.16 -10.74
CA ALA A 128 5.53 -7.76 -9.49
C ALA A 128 4.18 -8.47 -9.30
N VAL A 129 3.90 -8.82 -8.06
CA VAL A 129 2.62 -9.31 -7.58
C VAL A 129 2.10 -8.32 -6.55
N ASN A 130 0.85 -7.92 -6.72
CA ASN A 130 0.16 -6.99 -5.86
C ASN A 130 -1.17 -7.62 -5.45
N TRP A 131 -1.37 -7.81 -4.15
CA TRP A 131 -2.62 -8.30 -3.57
C TRP A 131 -3.16 -7.23 -2.63
N SER A 132 -4.45 -6.97 -2.69
CA SER A 132 -5.13 -6.07 -1.78
C SER A 132 -6.47 -6.64 -1.34
N TYR A 133 -6.80 -6.36 -0.08
CA TYR A 133 -8.04 -6.75 0.56
C TYR A 133 -8.71 -5.53 1.18
N GLU A 134 -10.02 -5.42 1.04
CA GLU A 134 -10.86 -4.42 1.69
C GLU A 134 -12.18 -5.06 2.12
N SER A 135 -12.48 -5.04 3.42
CA SER A 135 -13.69 -5.68 3.95
C SER A 135 -14.97 -4.87 3.70
N VAL A 136 -14.86 -3.55 3.54
CA VAL A 136 -15.99 -2.67 3.23
C VAL A 136 -15.94 -2.28 1.76
N VAL A 137 -16.74 -2.97 0.95
CA VAL A 137 -16.84 -2.76 -0.50
C VAL A 137 -18.29 -2.61 -0.92
N GLN A 138 -18.51 -1.94 -2.04
CA GLN A 138 -19.85 -1.88 -2.64
C GLN A 138 -20.31 -3.24 -3.13
N GLN A 139 -21.62 -3.48 -3.19
CA GLN A 139 -22.25 -4.78 -3.47
C GLN A 139 -21.73 -5.48 -4.75
N ARG A 140 -21.31 -4.71 -5.75
CA ARG A 140 -20.81 -5.24 -7.03
C ARG A 140 -19.31 -5.54 -7.04
N ASN A 141 -18.60 -5.18 -5.97
CA ASN A 141 -17.14 -5.29 -5.91
C ASN A 141 -16.69 -6.55 -5.19
N THR A 142 -15.46 -6.95 -5.44
CA THR A 142 -14.79 -8.04 -4.74
C THR A 142 -14.05 -7.50 -3.53
N TYR A 143 -13.90 -8.34 -2.51
CA TYR A 143 -13.09 -8.02 -1.32
C TYR A 143 -11.60 -8.00 -1.64
N GLU A 144 -11.19 -8.79 -2.61
CA GLU A 144 -9.79 -9.01 -2.96
C GLU A 144 -9.51 -8.65 -4.41
N ASP A 145 -8.34 -8.08 -4.62
CA ASP A 145 -7.77 -7.84 -5.95
C ASP A 145 -6.36 -8.45 -5.99
N LEU A 146 -6.08 -9.22 -7.03
CA LEU A 146 -4.75 -9.74 -7.32
C LEU A 146 -4.32 -9.27 -8.70
N LEU A 147 -3.20 -8.56 -8.74
CA LEU A 147 -2.60 -8.10 -9.99
C LEU A 147 -1.18 -8.64 -10.11
N TRP A 148 -0.90 -9.33 -11.20
CA TRP A 148 0.43 -9.76 -11.56
C TRP A 148 0.89 -8.99 -12.80
N THR A 149 2.05 -8.36 -12.72
CA THR A 149 2.65 -7.58 -13.80
C THR A 149 4.03 -8.12 -14.16
N PHE A 150 4.31 -8.13 -15.45
CA PHE A 150 5.63 -8.40 -16.01
C PHE A 150 5.97 -7.28 -16.99
N GLY A 151 7.20 -6.74 -16.91
CA GLY A 151 7.56 -5.64 -17.76
C GLY A 151 9.07 -5.34 -17.76
N VAL A 152 9.41 -4.30 -18.50
CA VAL A 152 10.76 -3.73 -18.57
C VAL A 152 10.72 -2.35 -17.95
N SER A 153 11.64 -2.07 -17.04
CA SER A 153 11.84 -0.75 -16.45
C SER A 153 13.14 -0.13 -16.94
N TYR A 154 13.17 1.20 -17.03
CA TYR A 154 14.37 1.97 -17.36
C TYR A 154 14.67 2.97 -16.25
N GLU A 155 15.86 2.87 -15.65
CA GLU A 155 16.39 3.85 -14.69
C GLU A 155 17.45 4.73 -15.38
N GLY A 156 17.06 5.91 -15.81
CA GLY A 156 18.00 6.92 -16.30
C GLY A 156 18.79 7.54 -15.14
N ARG A 157 20.12 7.46 -15.16
CA ARG A 157 20.97 8.25 -14.26
C ARG A 157 21.18 9.62 -14.88
N SER A 158 20.54 10.66 -14.37
CA SER A 158 20.95 12.04 -14.62
C SER A 158 22.28 12.27 -13.90
N LYS A 159 23.34 12.56 -14.64
CA LYS A 159 24.55 13.13 -14.04
C LYS A 159 24.20 14.58 -13.69
N ALA A 160 23.98 14.87 -12.40
CA ALA A 160 24.07 16.26 -11.95
C ALA A 160 25.53 16.72 -12.14
N HIS A 161 25.71 17.73 -12.98
CA HIS A 161 26.94 18.48 -13.09
C HIS A 161 27.07 19.46 -11.93
#